data_728b9093c422f12b71f2641e267eb09b
#
_entry.id   728b9093c422f12b71f2641e267eb09b
#
_cell.length_a   1.000
_cell.length_b   1.000
_cell.length_c   1.000
_cell.angle_alpha   90.00
_cell.angle_beta   90.00
_cell.angle_gamma   90.00
#
_symmetry.space_group_name_H-M   'P 1'
#
loop_
_entity.id
_entity.type
_entity.pdbx_description
1 polymer ?
#
loop_
_entity_poly.entity_id
_entity_poly.type
_entity_poly.pdbx_seq_one_letter_code
_entity_poly.pdbx_strand_id
1 'polypeptide(L)'
;FYMPAEFAPHDGCLMIWPSRPGSWGKDPGQARLAFTKIIEAIAESERVYLIAGDPSAKNALQKQIAEGAVVLLELPVNDAWARDTGPTFVTNGSQVRGIDWEFNAWGGAFDGLYADYQEDDALAQAFCRYLGIECYDAHPFVLEGGAIHSDGEGTLLVTEECLLSAGRNPALTKAQIEEKLKEYLSAEKVIWLPYGIYCDETNGHGDNICAFT
;
A
#
# COMPACT_ATOMS: atom_id res chain seq x y z
N PHE A 1 -10.86 -9.38 13.67
CA PHE A 1 -10.13 -8.24 13.04
C PHE A 1 -10.81 -7.92 11.72
N TYR A 2 -11.01 -6.66 11.42
CA TYR A 2 -11.62 -6.17 10.18
C TYR A 2 -10.78 -5.04 9.60
N MET A 3 -10.87 -4.81 8.29
CA MET A 3 -10.22 -3.68 7.63
C MET A 3 -11.03 -2.41 7.90
N PRO A 4 -10.46 -1.40 8.59
CA PRO A 4 -11.16 -0.13 8.81
C PRO A 4 -11.35 0.65 7.51
N ALA A 5 -12.26 1.62 7.52
CA ALA A 5 -12.40 2.56 6.42
C ALA A 5 -11.17 3.49 6.33
N GLU A 6 -10.90 4.02 5.14
CA GLU A 6 -9.81 4.97 4.91
C GLU A 6 -9.94 6.24 5.76
N PHE A 7 -11.17 6.67 6.04
CA PHE A 7 -11.47 7.84 6.85
C PHE A 7 -11.54 7.56 8.37
N ALA A 8 -11.23 6.33 8.84
CA ALA A 8 -11.11 6.04 10.25
C ALA A 8 -9.92 6.81 10.86
N PRO A 9 -9.93 7.11 12.19
CA PRO A 9 -8.81 7.79 12.83
C PRO A 9 -7.48 7.05 12.61
N HIS A 10 -6.43 7.81 12.25
CA HIS A 10 -5.08 7.31 11.98
C HIS A 10 -4.15 7.56 13.17
N ASP A 11 -3.22 6.64 13.42
CA ASP A 11 -2.08 6.84 14.30
C ASP A 11 -0.85 7.41 13.55
N GLY A 12 -0.91 7.39 12.23
CA GLY A 12 0.11 7.93 11.34
C GLY A 12 0.03 7.38 9.93
N CYS A 13 0.81 7.97 9.03
CA CYS A 13 0.93 7.58 7.63
C CYS A 13 2.27 6.93 7.33
N LEU A 14 2.28 5.84 6.55
CA LEU A 14 3.48 5.29 5.95
C LEU A 14 3.73 5.94 4.59
N MET A 15 4.94 6.45 4.37
CA MET A 15 5.38 6.97 3.08
C MET A 15 6.76 6.45 2.72
N ILE A 16 7.07 6.40 1.44
CA ILE A 16 8.38 6.00 0.92
C ILE A 16 8.93 7.15 0.07
N TRP A 17 10.22 7.47 0.27
CA TRP A 17 10.87 8.56 -0.45
C TRP A 17 11.18 8.18 -1.90
N PRO A 18 10.82 8.98 -2.91
CA PRO A 18 11.02 8.65 -4.31
C PRO A 18 12.52 8.63 -4.65
N SER A 19 13.02 7.45 -5.03
CA SER A 19 14.44 7.22 -5.29
C SER A 19 14.70 6.36 -6.53
N ARG A 20 13.76 5.51 -6.97
CA ARG A 20 13.98 4.58 -8.07
C ARG A 20 14.25 5.30 -9.39
N PRO A 21 15.39 5.00 -10.08
CA PRO A 21 15.64 5.52 -11.43
C PRO A 21 14.59 5.03 -12.43
N GLY A 22 14.05 5.93 -13.23
CA GLY A 22 13.04 5.62 -14.24
C GLY A 22 11.61 5.90 -13.80
N SER A 23 11.17 5.44 -12.61
CA SER A 23 9.83 5.70 -12.09
C SER A 23 9.55 7.19 -11.87
N TRP A 24 10.56 7.94 -11.43
CA TRP A 24 10.47 9.37 -11.12
C TRP A 24 11.23 10.24 -12.12
N GLY A 25 11.37 9.75 -13.36
CA GLY A 25 12.12 10.42 -14.41
C GLY A 25 13.64 10.29 -14.25
N LYS A 26 14.39 11.14 -14.96
CA LYS A 26 15.87 11.15 -14.88
C LYS A 26 16.38 11.79 -13.59
N ASP A 27 15.60 12.72 -13.04
CA ASP A 27 15.87 13.42 -11.79
C ASP A 27 14.61 13.41 -10.93
N PRO A 28 14.61 12.75 -9.78
CA PRO A 28 13.46 12.69 -8.87
C PRO A 28 13.21 14.01 -8.11
N GLY A 29 13.96 15.07 -8.37
CA GLY A 29 13.89 16.32 -7.61
C GLY A 29 12.51 16.96 -7.56
N GLN A 30 11.74 16.94 -8.65
CA GLN A 30 10.37 17.45 -8.68
C GLN A 30 9.41 16.58 -7.85
N ALA A 31 9.52 15.27 -7.95
CA ALA A 31 8.76 14.34 -7.11
C ALA A 31 9.09 14.55 -5.63
N ARG A 32 10.37 14.65 -5.27
CA ARG A 32 10.83 14.92 -3.89
C ARG A 32 10.29 16.23 -3.33
N LEU A 33 10.21 17.29 -4.14
CA LEU A 33 9.58 18.56 -3.73
C LEU A 33 8.09 18.40 -3.46
N ALA A 34 7.37 17.62 -4.28
CA ALA A 34 5.96 17.32 -4.05
C ALA A 34 5.76 16.49 -2.77
N PHE A 35 6.56 15.43 -2.61
CA PHE A 35 6.52 14.58 -1.42
C PHE A 35 6.84 15.37 -0.15
N THR A 36 7.83 16.27 -0.18
CA THR A 36 8.14 17.16 0.95
C THR A 36 6.90 17.94 1.38
N LYS A 37 6.19 18.59 0.46
CA LYS A 37 4.98 19.36 0.76
C LYS A 37 3.84 18.49 1.30
N ILE A 38 3.66 17.30 0.76
CA ILE A 38 2.65 16.33 1.24
C ILE A 38 2.98 15.89 2.66
N ILE A 39 4.23 15.50 2.90
CA ILE A 39 4.71 15.07 4.23
C ILE A 39 4.58 16.20 5.25
N GLU A 40 4.94 17.43 4.89
CA GLU A 40 4.77 18.60 5.76
C GLU A 40 3.30 18.82 6.14
N ALA A 41 2.39 18.71 5.18
CA ALA A 41 0.96 18.87 5.42
C ALA A 41 0.38 17.75 6.32
N ILE A 42 0.75 16.49 6.08
CA ILE A 42 0.33 15.36 6.93
C ILE A 42 0.90 15.50 8.34
N ALA A 43 2.17 15.93 8.47
CA ALA A 43 2.86 16.09 9.74
C ALA A 43 2.27 17.19 10.66
N GLU A 44 1.36 18.04 10.16
CA GLU A 44 0.59 18.97 10.97
C GLU A 44 -0.47 18.30 11.85
N SER A 45 -0.96 17.12 11.46
CA SER A 45 -2.07 16.43 12.10
C SER A 45 -1.72 15.03 12.62
N GLU A 46 -0.79 14.34 11.99
CA GLU A 46 -0.42 12.97 12.33
C GLU A 46 1.05 12.67 12.05
N ARG A 47 1.54 11.59 12.64
CA ARG A 47 2.93 11.14 12.44
C ARG A 47 3.14 10.55 11.06
N VAL A 48 4.26 10.88 10.42
CA VAL A 48 4.69 10.26 9.17
C VAL A 48 5.86 9.31 9.43
N TYR A 49 5.69 8.05 9.08
CA TYR A 49 6.76 7.06 9.00
C TYR A 49 7.31 7.08 7.58
N LEU A 50 8.48 7.68 7.40
CA LEU A 50 9.09 7.86 6.08
C LEU A 50 10.24 6.87 5.88
N ILE A 51 10.08 5.96 4.94
CA ILE A 51 11.15 5.07 4.51
C ILE A 51 12.03 5.82 3.52
N ALA A 52 13.32 5.97 3.83
CA ALA A 52 14.28 6.65 2.99
C ALA A 52 15.71 6.15 3.27
N GLY A 53 16.34 5.58 2.25
CA GLY A 53 17.77 5.25 2.25
C GLY A 53 18.68 6.38 1.76
N ASP A 54 18.11 7.53 1.38
CA ASP A 54 18.78 8.66 0.74
C ASP A 54 18.84 9.87 1.70
N PRO A 55 20.02 10.49 1.91
CA PRO A 55 20.15 11.64 2.80
C PRO A 55 19.34 12.87 2.38
N SER A 56 18.83 12.94 1.14
CA SER A 56 18.02 14.08 0.70
C SER A 56 16.70 14.22 1.45
N ALA A 57 16.07 13.11 1.88
CA ALA A 57 14.89 13.14 2.74
C ALA A 57 15.15 13.82 4.07
N LYS A 58 16.27 13.46 4.74
CA LYS A 58 16.70 14.08 5.99
C LYS A 58 16.98 15.57 5.83
N ASN A 59 17.60 15.96 4.71
CA ASN A 59 17.89 17.35 4.42
C ASN A 59 16.62 18.18 4.16
N ALA A 60 15.65 17.59 3.46
CA ALA A 60 14.39 18.27 3.14
C ALA A 60 13.47 18.45 4.36
N LEU A 61 13.49 17.52 5.32
CA LEU A 61 12.51 17.43 6.42
C LEU A 61 13.14 17.61 7.81
N GLN A 62 14.26 18.35 7.90
CA GLN A 62 15.01 18.53 9.15
C GLN A 62 14.15 18.98 10.33
N LYS A 63 13.25 19.94 10.10
CA LYS A 63 12.38 20.50 11.14
C LYS A 63 11.40 19.44 11.66
N GLN A 64 10.66 18.78 10.74
CA GLN A 64 9.64 17.79 11.08
C GLN A 64 10.25 16.56 11.79
N ILE A 65 11.48 16.19 11.41
CA ILE A 65 12.24 15.11 12.07
C ILE A 65 12.65 15.54 13.48
N ALA A 66 13.15 16.77 13.65
CA ALA A 66 13.55 17.28 14.96
C ALA A 66 12.37 17.43 15.93
N GLU A 67 11.19 17.75 15.42
CA GLU A 67 9.93 17.84 16.18
C GLU A 67 9.30 16.47 16.47
N GLY A 68 9.80 15.38 15.86
CA GLY A 68 9.27 14.02 16.00
C GLY A 68 7.98 13.75 15.20
N ALA A 69 7.57 14.68 14.34
CA ALA A 69 6.42 14.53 13.46
C ALA A 69 6.72 13.59 12.27
N VAL A 70 8.00 13.53 11.86
CA VAL A 70 8.49 12.57 10.86
C VAL A 70 9.50 11.63 11.49
N VAL A 71 9.26 10.33 11.35
CA VAL A 71 10.18 9.25 11.77
C VAL A 71 10.82 8.66 10.52
N LEU A 72 12.15 8.83 10.39
CA LEU A 72 12.89 8.20 9.29
C LEU A 72 13.17 6.73 9.58
N LEU A 73 12.92 5.89 8.60
CA LEU A 73 13.18 4.45 8.65
C LEU A 73 14.11 4.06 7.50
N GLU A 74 15.12 3.25 7.80
CA GLU A 74 16.02 2.66 6.82
C GLU A 74 15.60 1.21 6.58
N LEU A 75 14.51 1.02 5.84
CA LEU A 75 14.05 -0.28 5.36
C LEU A 75 14.36 -0.41 3.87
N PRO A 76 14.79 -1.60 3.40
CA PRO A 76 14.99 -1.83 1.98
C PRO A 76 13.66 -1.76 1.23
N VAL A 77 13.67 -1.07 0.09
CA VAL A 77 12.54 -0.93 -0.83
C VAL A 77 13.07 -0.73 -2.25
N ASN A 78 12.31 -1.15 -3.24
CA ASN A 78 12.65 -0.96 -4.64
C ASN A 78 12.03 0.32 -5.22
N ASP A 79 10.81 0.72 -4.79
CA ASP A 79 10.17 1.97 -5.25
C ASP A 79 9.24 2.58 -4.18
N ALA A 80 8.65 3.74 -4.46
CA ALA A 80 7.95 4.58 -3.48
C ALA A 80 6.41 4.41 -3.53
N TRP A 81 5.93 3.17 -3.46
CA TRP A 81 4.50 2.83 -3.60
C TRP A 81 3.93 2.23 -2.29
N ALA A 82 3.98 3.01 -1.21
CA ALA A 82 3.60 2.57 0.14
C ALA A 82 2.16 2.04 0.25
N ARG A 83 1.22 2.53 -0.59
CA ARG A 83 -0.15 2.02 -0.64
C ARG A 83 -0.19 0.54 -1.01
N ASP A 84 0.65 0.11 -1.94
CA ASP A 84 0.61 -1.21 -2.55
C ASP A 84 1.56 -2.20 -1.88
N THR A 85 2.70 -1.72 -1.39
CA THR A 85 3.77 -2.55 -0.79
C THR A 85 3.73 -2.57 0.74
N GLY A 86 3.02 -1.62 1.36
CA GLY A 86 2.82 -1.60 2.81
C GLY A 86 1.77 -2.61 3.28
N PRO A 87 1.75 -2.94 4.58
CA PRO A 87 0.77 -3.88 5.12
C PRO A 87 -0.65 -3.32 5.02
N THR A 88 -1.61 -4.18 4.68
CA THR A 88 -3.02 -3.86 4.92
C THR A 88 -3.32 -4.03 6.40
N PHE A 89 -3.72 -2.96 7.07
CA PHE A 89 -4.01 -3.01 8.48
C PHE A 89 -5.44 -3.50 8.77
N VAL A 90 -5.55 -4.36 9.77
CA VAL A 90 -6.83 -4.82 10.32
C VAL A 90 -6.86 -4.59 11.83
N THR A 91 -8.03 -4.31 12.38
CA THR A 91 -8.20 -4.02 13.81
C THR A 91 -9.39 -4.77 14.42
N ASN A 92 -9.36 -4.95 15.74
CA ASN A 92 -10.50 -5.37 16.53
C ASN A 92 -10.98 -4.28 17.50
N GLY A 93 -10.53 -3.03 17.27
CA GLY A 93 -10.81 -1.87 18.12
C GLY A 93 -9.83 -1.67 19.28
N SER A 94 -9.02 -2.68 19.63
CA SER A 94 -8.02 -2.59 20.70
C SER A 94 -6.61 -2.98 20.24
N GLN A 95 -6.51 -3.77 19.20
CA GLN A 95 -5.26 -4.25 18.62
C GLN A 95 -5.28 -4.00 17.12
N VAL A 96 -4.11 -3.73 16.57
CA VAL A 96 -3.87 -3.62 15.12
C VAL A 96 -2.94 -4.76 14.71
N ARG A 97 -3.20 -5.33 13.54
CA ARG A 97 -2.35 -6.31 12.86
C ARG A 97 -2.16 -5.91 11.42
N GLY A 98 -1.07 -6.33 10.82
CA GLY A 98 -0.85 -6.19 9.39
C GLY A 98 -1.23 -7.47 8.64
N ILE A 99 -1.50 -7.33 7.35
CA ILE A 99 -1.57 -8.43 6.39
C ILE A 99 -0.49 -8.17 5.36
N ASP A 100 0.32 -9.17 5.11
CA ASP A 100 1.43 -9.21 4.17
C ASP A 100 0.99 -10.01 2.93
N TRP A 101 0.55 -9.28 1.89
CA TRP A 101 0.19 -9.86 0.61
C TRP A 101 1.43 -10.11 -0.23
N GLU A 102 1.39 -11.06 -1.16
CA GLU A 102 2.44 -11.14 -2.18
C GLU A 102 2.34 -9.95 -3.12
N PHE A 103 3.42 -9.16 -3.21
CA PHE A 103 3.57 -8.07 -4.16
C PHE A 103 4.48 -8.49 -5.31
N ASN A 104 4.03 -8.32 -6.55
CA ASN A 104 4.76 -8.73 -7.73
C ASN A 104 4.92 -7.63 -8.78
N ALA A 105 5.00 -6.37 -8.35
CA ALA A 105 5.10 -5.20 -9.22
C ALA A 105 3.95 -5.08 -10.22
N TRP A 106 2.71 -5.35 -9.75
CA TRP A 106 1.44 -5.25 -10.48
C TRP A 106 1.27 -6.20 -11.67
N GLY A 107 1.97 -7.32 -11.69
CA GLY A 107 1.76 -8.29 -12.76
C GLY A 107 2.84 -9.35 -12.92
N GLY A 108 3.92 -9.27 -12.16
CA GLY A 108 5.00 -10.25 -12.16
C GLY A 108 5.59 -10.47 -13.53
N ALA A 109 5.66 -11.73 -13.95
CA ALA A 109 6.22 -12.10 -15.26
C ALA A 109 5.26 -11.82 -16.43
N PHE A 110 3.97 -11.53 -16.18
CA PHE A 110 2.97 -11.32 -17.22
C PHE A 110 3.02 -9.89 -17.77
N ASP A 111 2.89 -8.89 -16.88
CA ASP A 111 2.88 -7.47 -17.23
C ASP A 111 3.44 -6.56 -16.11
N GLY A 112 4.21 -7.12 -15.19
CA GLY A 112 4.84 -6.38 -14.10
C GLY A 112 5.74 -5.24 -14.58
N LEU A 113 5.72 -4.11 -13.87
CA LEU A 113 6.45 -2.90 -14.26
C LEU A 113 7.96 -3.01 -14.03
N TYR A 114 8.39 -3.84 -13.08
CA TYR A 114 9.80 -4.12 -12.83
C TYR A 114 10.00 -5.53 -12.23
N ALA A 115 11.18 -6.09 -12.45
CA ALA A 115 11.48 -7.47 -12.07
C ALA A 115 12.15 -7.59 -10.69
N ASP A 116 12.75 -6.52 -10.19
CA ASP A 116 13.46 -6.45 -8.90
C ASP A 116 12.54 -5.88 -7.80
N TYR A 117 11.47 -6.60 -7.45
CA TYR A 117 10.44 -6.17 -6.49
C TYR A 117 10.52 -6.85 -5.11
N GLN A 118 11.54 -7.66 -4.87
CA GLN A 118 11.63 -8.49 -3.68
C GLN A 118 11.76 -7.69 -2.37
N GLU A 119 12.35 -6.49 -2.43
CA GLU A 119 12.42 -5.60 -1.26
C GLU A 119 11.06 -4.95 -0.97
N ASP A 120 10.30 -4.62 -2.02
CA ASP A 120 8.94 -4.11 -1.90
C ASP A 120 7.99 -5.20 -1.35
N ASP A 121 8.11 -6.44 -1.85
CA ASP A 121 7.35 -7.60 -1.38
C ASP A 121 7.60 -7.91 0.12
N ALA A 122 8.81 -7.68 0.60
CA ALA A 122 9.18 -7.90 2.01
C ALA A 122 8.80 -6.73 2.95
N LEU A 123 8.34 -5.60 2.42
CA LEU A 123 8.15 -4.38 3.19
C LEU A 123 7.06 -4.50 4.26
N ALA A 124 5.93 -5.10 3.93
CA ALA A 124 4.80 -5.22 4.85
C ALA A 124 5.22 -5.92 6.14
N GLN A 125 5.90 -7.06 6.02
CA GLN A 125 6.45 -7.82 7.15
C GLN A 125 7.50 -7.03 7.94
N ALA A 126 8.39 -6.31 7.23
CA ALA A 126 9.44 -5.50 7.85
C ALA A 126 8.85 -4.33 8.66
N PHE A 127 7.83 -3.66 8.12
CA PHE A 127 7.18 -2.54 8.79
C PHE A 127 6.34 -2.99 10.00
N CYS A 128 5.60 -4.09 9.90
CA CYS A 128 4.91 -4.69 11.05
C CYS A 128 5.87 -5.05 12.18
N ARG A 129 7.05 -5.61 11.84
CA ARG A 129 8.10 -5.91 12.82
C ARG A 129 8.65 -4.64 13.48
N TYR A 130 8.84 -3.56 12.73
CA TYR A 130 9.23 -2.27 13.28
C TYR A 130 8.18 -1.73 14.27
N LEU A 131 6.90 -1.84 13.94
CA LEU A 131 5.80 -1.42 14.81
C LEU A 131 5.60 -2.34 16.03
N GLY A 132 6.20 -3.53 16.04
CA GLY A 132 6.00 -4.53 17.09
C GLY A 132 4.59 -5.16 17.08
N ILE A 133 3.94 -5.21 15.92
CA ILE A 133 2.63 -5.81 15.73
C ILE A 133 2.71 -7.14 14.99
N GLU A 134 1.70 -8.00 15.21
CA GLU A 134 1.55 -9.25 14.48
C GLU A 134 1.23 -8.98 13.00
N CYS A 135 1.81 -9.77 12.11
CA CYS A 135 1.58 -9.70 10.68
C CYS A 135 1.12 -11.07 10.17
N TYR A 136 -0.01 -11.10 9.47
CA TYR A 136 -0.50 -12.30 8.81
C TYR A 136 0.21 -12.46 7.47
N ASP A 137 0.85 -13.59 7.26
CA ASP A 137 1.41 -13.98 5.98
C ASP A 137 0.28 -14.51 5.07
N ALA A 138 -0.02 -13.79 4.02
CA ALA A 138 -1.05 -14.15 3.04
C ALA A 138 -0.49 -14.72 1.74
N HIS A 139 0.85 -14.91 1.64
CA HIS A 139 1.44 -15.54 0.46
C HIS A 139 0.90 -16.96 0.21
N PRO A 140 0.73 -17.41 -1.01
CA PRO A 140 1.07 -16.72 -2.27
C PRO A 140 -0.12 -15.97 -2.89
N PHE A 141 -0.92 -15.26 -2.13
CA PHE A 141 -2.05 -14.49 -2.64
C PHE A 141 -1.59 -13.08 -3.04
N VAL A 142 -1.50 -12.82 -4.34
CA VAL A 142 -1.08 -11.51 -4.87
C VAL A 142 -2.19 -10.50 -4.71
N LEU A 143 -1.90 -9.41 -4.00
CA LEU A 143 -2.82 -8.30 -3.79
C LEU A 143 -2.05 -7.03 -3.44
N GLU A 144 -2.55 -5.90 -3.89
CA GLU A 144 -2.05 -4.58 -3.53
C GLU A 144 -3.10 -3.80 -2.72
N GLY A 145 -2.64 -2.91 -1.85
CA GLY A 145 -3.55 -2.07 -1.05
C GLY A 145 -4.46 -1.18 -1.89
N GLY A 146 -3.98 -0.70 -3.06
CA GLY A 146 -4.77 0.09 -4.00
C GLY A 146 -5.84 -0.69 -4.75
N ALA A 147 -5.76 -2.03 -4.78
CA ALA A 147 -6.75 -2.89 -5.40
C ALA A 147 -8.02 -3.08 -4.56
N ILE A 148 -7.98 -2.72 -3.27
CA ILE A 148 -9.08 -2.90 -2.31
C ILE A 148 -9.47 -1.59 -1.63
N HIS A 149 -10.77 -1.39 -1.42
CA HIS A 149 -11.28 -0.26 -0.63
C HIS A 149 -12.39 -0.73 0.30
N SER A 150 -12.31 -0.34 1.58
CA SER A 150 -13.23 -0.77 2.64
C SER A 150 -14.08 0.38 3.16
N ASP A 151 -15.36 0.11 3.46
CA ASP A 151 -16.23 1.03 4.19
C ASP A 151 -16.03 0.95 5.71
N GLY A 152 -15.24 -0.04 6.20
CA GLY A 152 -15.05 -0.31 7.61
C GLY A 152 -16.22 -1.04 8.28
N GLU A 153 -17.30 -1.32 7.55
CA GLU A 153 -18.54 -1.95 8.02
C GLU A 153 -18.82 -3.30 7.34
N GLY A 154 -17.79 -3.87 6.67
CA GLY A 154 -17.87 -5.18 6.07
C GLY A 154 -18.13 -5.18 4.55
N THR A 155 -18.11 -4.01 3.88
CA THR A 155 -18.18 -3.94 2.43
C THR A 155 -16.81 -3.61 1.83
N LEU A 156 -16.38 -4.39 0.85
CA LEU A 156 -15.20 -4.12 0.03
C LEU A 156 -15.62 -3.72 -1.38
N LEU A 157 -14.85 -2.84 -1.99
CA LEU A 157 -14.95 -2.48 -3.39
C LEU A 157 -13.65 -2.86 -4.09
N VAL A 158 -13.76 -3.55 -5.22
CA VAL A 158 -12.65 -4.07 -6.03
C VAL A 158 -12.99 -3.98 -7.51
N THR A 159 -12.01 -4.15 -8.40
CA THR A 159 -12.25 -4.26 -9.84
C THR A 159 -12.00 -5.68 -10.35
N GLU A 160 -12.79 -6.12 -11.33
CA GLU A 160 -12.56 -7.40 -12.02
C GLU A 160 -11.28 -7.33 -12.86
N GLU A 161 -11.06 -6.20 -13.53
CA GLU A 161 -9.89 -5.97 -14.38
C GLU A 161 -8.59 -6.22 -13.61
N CYS A 162 -8.48 -5.73 -12.37
CA CYS A 162 -7.31 -5.93 -11.53
C CYS A 162 -7.23 -7.37 -10.97
N LEU A 163 -8.21 -7.76 -10.15
CA LEU A 163 -8.09 -8.99 -9.37
C LEU A 163 -8.19 -10.29 -10.21
N LEU A 164 -8.81 -10.23 -11.38
CA LEU A 164 -8.91 -11.36 -12.31
C LEU A 164 -7.84 -11.31 -13.41
N SER A 165 -6.91 -10.35 -13.36
CA SER A 165 -5.77 -10.28 -14.28
C SER A 165 -4.91 -11.55 -14.17
N ALA A 166 -4.36 -11.97 -15.31
CA ALA A 166 -3.41 -13.08 -15.38
C ALA A 166 -2.11 -12.80 -14.59
N GLY A 167 -1.82 -11.52 -14.33
CA GLY A 167 -0.68 -11.07 -13.53
C GLY A 167 -0.90 -11.13 -12.02
N ARG A 168 -2.06 -11.57 -11.52
CA ARG A 168 -2.38 -11.68 -10.09
C ARG A 168 -2.50 -13.13 -9.65
N ASN A 169 -3.73 -13.65 -9.61
CA ASN A 169 -4.04 -14.99 -9.11
C ASN A 169 -4.72 -15.87 -10.17
N PRO A 170 -4.09 -16.18 -11.31
CA PRO A 170 -4.74 -16.86 -12.45
C PRO A 170 -5.20 -18.28 -12.15
N ALA A 171 -4.69 -18.90 -11.08
CA ALA A 171 -5.12 -20.23 -10.64
C ALA A 171 -6.42 -20.20 -9.81
N LEU A 172 -6.89 -19.03 -9.39
CA LEU A 172 -8.08 -18.86 -8.55
C LEU A 172 -9.26 -18.36 -9.37
N THR A 173 -10.43 -18.87 -9.04
CA THR A 173 -11.71 -18.34 -9.55
C THR A 173 -12.10 -17.07 -8.80
N LYS A 174 -12.96 -16.24 -9.41
CA LYS A 174 -13.54 -15.05 -8.76
C LYS A 174 -14.10 -15.37 -7.36
N ALA A 175 -14.83 -16.49 -7.23
CA ALA A 175 -15.40 -16.90 -5.95
C ALA A 175 -14.32 -17.22 -4.89
N GLN A 176 -13.23 -17.86 -5.29
CA GLN A 176 -12.11 -18.16 -4.40
C GLN A 176 -11.35 -16.88 -3.97
N ILE A 177 -11.18 -15.93 -4.88
CA ILE A 177 -10.60 -14.62 -4.57
C ILE A 177 -11.50 -13.88 -3.57
N GLU A 178 -12.81 -13.85 -3.82
CA GLU A 178 -13.78 -13.22 -2.91
C GLU A 178 -13.77 -13.87 -1.51
N GLU A 179 -13.66 -15.20 -1.44
CA GLU A 179 -13.54 -15.94 -0.18
C GLU A 179 -12.29 -15.52 0.60
N LYS A 180 -11.14 -15.40 -0.08
CA LYS A 180 -9.89 -14.92 0.52
C LYS A 180 -10.01 -13.50 1.06
N LEU A 181 -10.59 -12.58 0.28
CA LEU A 181 -10.83 -11.20 0.75
C LEU A 181 -11.71 -11.18 2.01
N LYS A 182 -12.78 -11.95 2.03
CA LYS A 182 -13.68 -12.07 3.19
C LYS A 182 -12.97 -12.67 4.42
N GLU A 183 -12.13 -13.69 4.21
CA GLU A 183 -11.38 -14.34 5.28
C GLU A 183 -10.39 -13.37 5.95
N TYR A 184 -9.55 -12.69 5.17
CA TYR A 184 -8.50 -11.82 5.70
C TYR A 184 -9.03 -10.49 6.23
N LEU A 185 -10.05 -9.91 5.59
CA LEU A 185 -10.52 -8.55 5.87
C LEU A 185 -11.83 -8.50 6.66
N SER A 186 -12.40 -9.67 7.01
CA SER A 186 -13.72 -9.83 7.66
C SER A 186 -14.84 -9.13 6.90
N ALA A 187 -14.79 -9.16 5.57
CA ALA A 187 -15.83 -8.58 4.74
C ALA A 187 -17.03 -9.53 4.61
N GLU A 188 -18.22 -8.97 4.63
CA GLU A 188 -19.48 -9.69 4.35
C GLU A 188 -19.83 -9.60 2.87
N LYS A 189 -19.53 -8.46 2.25
CA LYS A 189 -19.90 -8.14 0.86
C LYS A 189 -18.71 -7.62 0.08
N VAL A 190 -18.56 -8.09 -1.16
CA VAL A 190 -17.59 -7.56 -2.13
C VAL A 190 -18.35 -7.01 -3.33
N ILE A 191 -18.14 -5.74 -3.62
CA ILE A 191 -18.67 -5.05 -4.81
C ILE A 191 -17.60 -5.12 -5.88
N TRP A 192 -17.92 -5.74 -7.00
CA TRP A 192 -17.04 -5.88 -8.15
C TRP A 192 -17.42 -4.87 -9.22
N LEU A 193 -16.52 -3.93 -9.49
CA LEU A 193 -16.60 -3.07 -10.66
C LEU A 193 -15.95 -3.78 -11.85
N PRO A 194 -16.48 -3.69 -13.06
CA PRO A 194 -15.91 -4.41 -14.19
C PRO A 194 -14.54 -3.88 -14.60
N TYR A 195 -14.31 -2.55 -14.51
CA TYR A 195 -13.11 -1.89 -15.00
C TYR A 195 -12.64 -0.81 -14.02
N GLY A 196 -11.33 -0.50 -14.08
CA GLY A 196 -10.72 0.69 -13.51
C GLY A 196 -10.48 1.77 -14.56
N ILE A 197 -9.41 2.55 -14.42
CA ILE A 197 -8.99 3.56 -15.42
C ILE A 197 -8.41 2.85 -16.64
N TYR A 198 -8.83 3.27 -17.83
CA TYR A 198 -8.32 2.71 -19.09
C TYR A 198 -6.82 2.96 -19.26
N CYS A 199 -6.06 1.92 -19.62
CA CYS A 199 -4.60 1.93 -19.74
C CYS A 199 -3.88 2.31 -18.43
N ASP A 200 -4.45 1.96 -17.30
CA ASP A 200 -3.78 2.11 -16.01
C ASP A 200 -2.67 1.05 -15.83
N GLU A 201 -1.50 1.49 -15.39
CA GLU A 201 -0.33 0.63 -15.19
C GLU A 201 -0.52 -0.40 -14.05
N THR A 202 -1.52 -0.17 -13.17
CA THR A 202 -1.87 -1.09 -12.07
C THR A 202 -2.97 -2.09 -12.44
N ASN A 203 -3.37 -2.16 -13.72
CA ASN A 203 -4.49 -2.97 -14.21
C ASN A 203 -5.85 -2.58 -13.61
N GLY A 204 -6.09 -1.30 -13.40
CA GLY A 204 -7.39 -0.78 -12.98
C GLY A 204 -7.66 -0.87 -11.48
N HIS A 205 -6.74 -0.40 -10.65
CA HIS A 205 -6.94 -0.26 -9.21
C HIS A 205 -8.21 0.50 -8.85
N GLY A 206 -8.88 0.08 -7.77
CA GLY A 206 -10.11 0.69 -7.28
C GLY A 206 -9.91 2.09 -6.70
N ASP A 207 -8.81 2.34 -6.00
CA ASP A 207 -8.48 3.61 -5.35
C ASP A 207 -8.36 4.79 -6.32
N ASN A 208 -8.08 4.51 -7.60
CA ASN A 208 -7.99 5.52 -8.66
C ASN A 208 -9.37 6.05 -9.13
N ILE A 209 -10.47 5.34 -8.82
CA ILE A 209 -11.80 5.65 -9.40
C ILE A 209 -12.91 5.80 -8.37
N CYS A 210 -12.73 5.30 -7.14
CA CYS A 210 -13.79 5.30 -6.14
C CYS A 210 -13.25 5.34 -4.72
N ALA A 211 -14.06 5.90 -3.83
CA ALA A 211 -13.82 5.92 -2.39
C ALA A 211 -15.14 5.88 -1.63
N PHE A 212 -15.19 5.17 -0.51
CA PHE A 212 -16.23 5.34 0.49
C PHE A 212 -15.97 6.63 1.29
N THR A 213 -17.04 7.31 1.67
CA THR A 213 -16.98 8.58 2.44
C THR A 213 -17.98 8.57 3.58
#